data_5a2f12e07bdfc7d85d90aa3b2a236c17
#
_entry.id   5a2f12e07bdfc7d85d90aa3b2a236c17
#
_cell.length_a   1.000
_cell.length_b   1.000
_cell.length_c   1.000
_cell.angle_alpha   90.00
_cell.angle_beta   90.00
_cell.angle_gamma   90.00
#
_symmetry.space_group_name_H-M   'P 1'
#
loop_
_entity.id
_entity.type
_entity.pdbx_description
1 polymer ?
#
loop_
_entity_poly.entity_id
_entity_poly.type
_entity_poly.pdbx_seq_one_letter_code
_entity_poly.pdbx_strand_id
1 'polypeptide(L)'
;MLNITISGADLEAALEQSKLEGLDISAVEADVHKLSESNLDSSASQNEAFQLLLSMSKLPVNSGYQYDEPAVPEGGSVILDSIATGDTGSTHDLSDHMEGAWLGMCIGIRVASALRNIPRKTAIEALKSASLWPISSLNNSFELASQVYTSNGTTTDMLEMHQQSQCWGAHRITDHALAALSMVEQNGEEFLPVELAKFCKSNFTSAIPANSFDNLLWSGENDNVPPSISPYREDSSALSTSVIWGLIAADNPPRAAQLATANAAISHTKNGLYTCSWLASLAASSCEEMTVPDMITESLAHIPANSRLADVLESVLEWYSLDIDLETAVYRVHELWNEANALHRYHSIPNAMIIAIALIWSGWQFDTALHAAVTSGFDVVGNTAAVCAVVGAHCGREEIGEQWLISGYDNLSTASGSSNMVSLSDAAGRTYNLVQTLRNYAQIR
;
A
#
# COMPACT_ATOMS: atom_id res chain seq x y z
N MET A 1 19.93 -19.12 14.65
CA MET A 1 20.50 -17.80 14.35
C MET A 1 19.49 -17.14 13.42
N LEU A 2 18.95 -16.00 13.75
CA LEU A 2 18.00 -15.30 12.88
C LEU A 2 18.72 -14.91 11.57
N ASN A 3 18.04 -15.13 10.45
CA ASN A 3 18.62 -14.88 9.12
C ASN A 3 18.37 -13.40 8.69
N ILE A 4 18.73 -12.47 9.59
CA ILE A 4 18.54 -11.03 9.40
C ILE A 4 19.86 -10.32 9.77
N THR A 5 20.19 -9.27 9.03
CA THR A 5 21.26 -8.35 9.36
C THR A 5 20.66 -7.01 9.76
N ILE A 6 20.89 -6.60 11.00
CA ILE A 6 20.41 -5.34 11.56
C ILE A 6 21.51 -4.29 11.37
N SER A 7 21.17 -3.16 10.79
CA SER A 7 22.07 -2.02 10.63
C SER A 7 21.84 -0.96 11.74
N GLY A 8 22.80 -0.04 11.91
CA GLY A 8 22.60 1.11 12.79
C GLY A 8 21.41 1.97 12.37
N ALA A 9 21.15 2.08 11.06
CA ALA A 9 19.99 2.80 10.54
C ALA A 9 18.66 2.13 10.93
N ASP A 10 18.61 0.81 11.02
CA ASP A 10 17.41 0.09 11.48
C ASP A 10 17.13 0.37 12.97
N LEU A 11 18.18 0.49 13.80
CA LEU A 11 18.03 0.83 15.21
C LEU A 11 17.51 2.25 15.41
N GLU A 12 18.04 3.23 14.67
CA GLU A 12 17.54 4.61 14.70
C GLU A 12 16.10 4.69 14.15
N ALA A 13 15.78 3.97 13.09
CA ALA A 13 14.42 3.90 12.58
C ALA A 13 13.45 3.29 13.61
N ALA A 14 13.84 2.24 14.32
CA ALA A 14 13.04 1.65 15.39
C ALA A 14 12.80 2.63 16.56
N LEU A 15 13.80 3.44 16.90
CA LEU A 15 13.69 4.48 17.93
C LEU A 15 12.69 5.57 17.49
N GLU A 16 12.83 6.06 16.27
CA GLU A 16 11.94 7.06 15.69
C GLU A 16 10.50 6.54 15.59
N GLN A 17 10.33 5.31 15.11
CA GLN A 17 9.02 4.65 15.07
C GLN A 17 8.39 4.52 16.46
N SER A 18 9.19 4.18 17.47
CA SER A 18 8.71 4.10 18.86
C SER A 18 8.26 5.47 19.40
N LYS A 19 8.96 6.55 19.03
CA LYS A 19 8.54 7.93 19.34
C LYS A 19 7.21 8.29 18.69
N LEU A 20 7.04 7.96 17.41
CA LEU A 20 5.79 8.18 16.68
C LEU A 20 4.61 7.45 17.32
N GLU A 21 4.82 6.26 17.87
CA GLU A 21 3.82 5.47 18.59
C GLU A 21 3.59 5.92 20.04
N GLY A 22 4.25 6.98 20.48
CA GLY A 22 4.13 7.50 21.84
C GLY A 22 4.72 6.58 22.92
N LEU A 23 5.67 5.70 22.60
CA LEU A 23 6.31 4.82 23.58
C LEU A 23 7.32 5.59 24.45
N ASP A 24 7.46 5.18 25.70
CA ASP A 24 8.49 5.73 26.59
C ASP A 24 9.86 5.12 26.28
N ILE A 25 10.62 5.87 25.48
CA ILE A 25 11.95 5.46 25.01
C ILE A 25 13.07 5.78 25.99
N SER A 26 12.79 6.45 27.11
CA SER A 26 13.81 6.99 28.03
C SER A 26 14.81 5.94 28.53
N ALA A 27 14.38 4.69 28.66
CA ALA A 27 15.22 3.60 29.12
C ALA A 27 16.17 3.01 28.06
N VAL A 28 15.93 3.28 26.76
CA VAL A 28 16.64 2.62 25.65
C VAL A 28 17.34 3.58 24.69
N GLU A 29 16.99 4.86 24.69
CA GLU A 29 17.49 5.86 23.73
C GLU A 29 19.02 5.93 23.69
N ALA A 30 19.68 5.98 24.86
CA ALA A 30 21.12 6.02 24.92
C ALA A 30 21.81 4.75 24.40
N ASP A 31 21.22 3.59 24.66
CA ASP A 31 21.74 2.32 24.18
C ASP A 31 21.55 2.17 22.66
N VAL A 32 20.43 2.66 22.12
CA VAL A 32 20.20 2.70 20.67
C VAL A 32 21.26 3.54 19.98
N HIS A 33 21.46 4.79 20.38
CA HIS A 33 22.48 5.66 19.76
C HIS A 33 23.89 5.08 19.88
N LYS A 34 24.25 4.52 21.04
CA LYS A 34 25.55 3.90 21.22
C LYS A 34 25.76 2.69 20.30
N LEU A 35 24.73 1.85 20.16
CA LEU A 35 24.82 0.62 19.37
C LEU A 35 24.74 0.91 17.86
N SER A 36 23.94 1.91 17.45
CA SER A 36 23.80 2.32 16.05
C SER A 36 25.10 2.87 15.44
N GLU A 37 25.96 3.50 16.27
CA GLU A 37 27.27 4.01 15.86
C GLU A 37 28.39 2.94 15.93
N SER A 38 28.11 1.77 16.46
CA SER A 38 29.08 0.68 16.62
C SER A 38 29.19 -0.19 15.37
N ASN A 39 30.25 -1.02 15.31
CA ASN A 39 30.36 -2.06 14.30
C ASN A 39 29.43 -3.23 14.63
N LEU A 40 28.44 -3.48 13.76
CA LEU A 40 27.46 -4.54 13.89
C LEU A 40 27.78 -5.81 13.08
N ASP A 41 29.00 -5.99 12.58
CA ASP A 41 29.38 -7.14 11.72
C ASP A 41 29.49 -8.48 12.46
N SER A 42 29.64 -8.45 13.80
CA SER A 42 29.79 -9.68 14.58
C SER A 42 28.45 -10.29 14.99
N SER A 43 28.42 -11.63 15.12
CA SER A 43 27.22 -12.33 15.64
C SER A 43 26.82 -11.87 17.04
N ALA A 44 27.79 -11.41 17.84
CA ALA A 44 27.52 -10.91 19.18
C ALA A 44 26.79 -9.55 19.13
N SER A 45 27.29 -8.62 18.31
CA SER A 45 26.65 -7.30 18.13
C SER A 45 25.30 -7.41 17.44
N GLN A 46 25.11 -8.32 16.48
CA GLN A 46 23.81 -8.61 15.86
C GLN A 46 22.80 -9.14 16.89
N ASN A 47 23.23 -10.05 17.79
CA ASN A 47 22.37 -10.52 18.86
C ASN A 47 22.00 -9.40 19.84
N GLU A 48 22.95 -8.52 20.19
CA GLU A 48 22.71 -7.34 21.05
C GLU A 48 21.67 -6.41 20.40
N ALA A 49 21.83 -6.10 19.12
CA ALA A 49 20.88 -5.29 18.36
C ALA A 49 19.48 -5.92 18.34
N PHE A 50 19.39 -7.23 18.12
CA PHE A 50 18.11 -7.94 18.14
C PHE A 50 17.44 -7.92 19.52
N GLN A 51 18.21 -8.13 20.61
CA GLN A 51 17.67 -8.04 21.98
C GLN A 51 17.19 -6.61 22.31
N LEU A 52 17.87 -5.60 21.80
CA LEU A 52 17.45 -4.21 21.95
C LEU A 52 16.11 -3.96 21.23
N LEU A 53 15.94 -4.40 19.98
CA LEU A 53 14.66 -4.32 19.27
C LEU A 53 13.53 -5.06 19.99
N LEU A 54 13.81 -6.25 20.55
CA LEU A 54 12.86 -6.98 21.39
C LEU A 54 12.48 -6.24 22.66
N SER A 55 13.41 -5.50 23.26
CA SER A 55 13.10 -4.67 24.45
C SER A 55 12.25 -3.46 24.05
N MET A 56 12.55 -2.83 22.91
CA MET A 56 11.80 -1.70 22.38
C MET A 56 10.35 -2.07 22.05
N SER A 57 10.11 -3.28 21.51
CA SER A 57 8.76 -3.76 21.22
C SER A 57 7.85 -3.93 22.45
N LYS A 58 8.40 -3.85 23.65
CA LYS A 58 7.70 -4.01 24.95
C LYS A 58 7.64 -2.73 25.77
N LEU A 59 8.09 -1.60 25.22
CA LEU A 59 8.06 -0.33 25.92
C LEU A 59 6.62 0.09 26.23
N PRO A 60 6.38 0.67 27.41
CA PRO A 60 5.06 1.19 27.74
C PRO A 60 4.76 2.45 26.93
N VAL A 61 3.47 2.68 26.71
CA VAL A 61 2.98 3.93 26.13
C VAL A 61 3.10 5.05 27.18
N ASN A 62 3.52 6.24 26.78
CA ASN A 62 3.56 7.43 27.64
C ASN A 62 2.16 7.77 28.17
N SER A 63 2.08 8.15 29.43
CA SER A 63 0.81 8.50 30.08
C SER A 63 0.07 9.70 29.46
N GLY A 64 0.77 10.51 28.67
CA GLY A 64 0.21 11.65 27.94
C GLY A 64 -0.13 11.36 26.47
N TYR A 65 0.06 10.14 26.00
CA TYR A 65 -0.29 9.77 24.63
C TYR A 65 -1.80 9.75 24.45
N GLN A 66 -2.29 10.49 23.47
CA GLN A 66 -3.72 10.77 23.32
C GLN A 66 -4.49 9.71 22.53
N TYR A 67 -3.80 8.83 21.80
CA TYR A 67 -4.43 7.86 20.94
C TYR A 67 -4.56 6.49 21.61
N ASP A 68 -5.60 5.74 21.19
CA ASP A 68 -5.80 4.34 21.56
C ASP A 68 -5.60 3.47 20.30
N GLU A 69 -4.44 2.84 20.23
CA GLU A 69 -3.99 2.09 19.06
C GLU A 69 -3.67 0.65 19.45
N PRO A 70 -4.71 -0.20 19.64
CA PRO A 70 -4.47 -1.60 19.96
C PRO A 70 -3.69 -2.27 18.81
N ALA A 71 -2.59 -2.94 19.16
CA ALA A 71 -2.07 -3.97 18.28
C ALA A 71 -3.19 -5.02 18.11
N VAL A 72 -3.28 -5.64 16.92
CA VAL A 72 -4.21 -6.78 16.77
C VAL A 72 -4.00 -7.74 17.92
N PRO A 73 -5.08 -8.31 18.50
CA PRO A 73 -5.01 -9.10 19.73
C PRO A 73 -3.87 -10.12 19.69
N GLU A 74 -3.07 -10.15 20.76
CA GLU A 74 -2.04 -11.16 20.95
C GLU A 74 -2.68 -12.55 20.82
N GLY A 75 -2.17 -13.32 19.87
CA GLY A 75 -2.73 -14.62 19.53
C GLY A 75 -3.05 -14.78 18.05
N GLY A 76 -2.94 -13.72 17.25
CA GLY A 76 -2.86 -13.79 15.77
C GLY A 76 -3.99 -14.51 15.07
N SER A 77 -5.04 -14.85 15.78
CA SER A 77 -6.27 -15.34 15.19
C SER A 77 -7.08 -14.12 14.79
N VAL A 78 -6.73 -13.52 13.64
CA VAL A 78 -7.76 -12.85 12.86
C VAL A 78 -8.66 -14.00 12.41
N ILE A 79 -9.49 -14.47 13.37
CA ILE A 79 -10.60 -15.38 13.04
C ILE A 79 -11.47 -14.52 12.15
N LEU A 80 -11.47 -14.85 10.87
CA LEU A 80 -12.40 -14.30 9.93
C LEU A 80 -13.77 -14.85 10.30
N ASP A 81 -14.41 -14.23 11.32
CA ASP A 81 -15.79 -14.56 11.66
C ASP A 81 -16.62 -14.40 10.39
N SER A 82 -17.52 -15.34 10.17
CA SER A 82 -18.45 -15.29 9.05
C SER A 82 -19.33 -14.04 9.19
N ILE A 83 -18.88 -12.93 8.57
CA ILE A 83 -19.71 -11.72 8.46
C ILE A 83 -20.83 -12.09 7.49
N ALA A 84 -22.06 -11.93 7.95
CA ALA A 84 -23.22 -12.04 7.09
C ALA A 84 -23.03 -11.02 5.94
N THR A 85 -22.96 -11.51 4.71
CA THR A 85 -22.96 -10.64 3.54
C THR A 85 -24.31 -9.94 3.51
N GLY A 86 -24.30 -8.62 3.64
CA GLY A 86 -25.48 -7.84 3.31
C GLY A 86 -25.80 -8.10 1.83
N ASP A 87 -27.04 -8.49 1.55
CA ASP A 87 -27.54 -8.51 0.18
C ASP A 87 -27.65 -7.04 -0.26
N THR A 88 -26.65 -6.54 -0.95
CA THR A 88 -26.61 -5.16 -1.40
C THR A 88 -27.55 -4.93 -2.58
N GLY A 89 -28.16 -6.01 -3.14
CA GLY A 89 -29.07 -5.91 -4.29
C GLY A 89 -28.44 -5.26 -5.53
N SER A 90 -27.14 -5.05 -5.52
CA SER A 90 -26.40 -4.42 -6.63
C SER A 90 -26.53 -5.30 -7.88
N THR A 91 -27.17 -4.73 -8.90
CA THR A 91 -27.34 -5.35 -10.23
C THR A 91 -26.26 -4.91 -11.22
N HIS A 92 -25.26 -4.17 -10.77
CA HIS A 92 -24.19 -3.66 -11.63
C HIS A 92 -23.31 -4.81 -12.13
N ASP A 93 -23.00 -4.79 -13.42
CA ASP A 93 -21.98 -5.66 -14.00
C ASP A 93 -20.59 -5.18 -13.56
N LEU A 94 -20.03 -5.86 -12.56
CA LEU A 94 -18.71 -5.55 -12.03
C LEU A 94 -17.55 -5.90 -12.97
N SER A 95 -17.82 -6.50 -14.14
CA SER A 95 -16.76 -6.98 -15.04
C SER A 95 -15.88 -5.84 -15.53
N ASP A 96 -16.51 -4.75 -16.01
CA ASP A 96 -15.81 -3.56 -16.49
C ASP A 96 -15.08 -2.83 -15.36
N HIS A 97 -15.68 -2.78 -14.18
CA HIS A 97 -15.08 -2.20 -12.96
C HIS A 97 -13.83 -2.96 -12.52
N MET A 98 -13.86 -4.30 -12.55
CA MET A 98 -12.66 -5.10 -12.21
C MET A 98 -11.55 -4.91 -13.25
N GLU A 99 -11.87 -4.82 -14.53
CA GLU A 99 -10.88 -4.52 -15.57
C GLU A 99 -10.30 -3.12 -15.41
N GLY A 100 -11.14 -2.13 -15.10
CA GLY A 100 -10.74 -0.77 -14.77
C GLY A 100 -9.77 -0.71 -13.58
N ALA A 101 -10.05 -1.46 -12.51
CA ALA A 101 -9.19 -1.53 -11.34
C ALA A 101 -7.80 -2.12 -11.64
N TRP A 102 -7.74 -3.25 -12.32
CA TRP A 102 -6.47 -3.90 -12.70
C TRP A 102 -5.66 -3.03 -13.66
N LEU A 103 -6.32 -2.45 -14.66
CA LEU A 103 -5.67 -1.55 -15.61
C LEU A 103 -5.17 -0.27 -14.92
N GLY A 104 -6.00 0.34 -14.08
CA GLY A 104 -5.65 1.52 -13.30
C GLY A 104 -4.42 1.28 -12.43
N MET A 105 -4.34 0.14 -11.73
CA MET A 105 -3.18 -0.26 -10.96
C MET A 105 -1.91 -0.30 -11.81
N CYS A 106 -1.97 -0.91 -13.00
CA CYS A 106 -0.83 -1.02 -13.92
C CYS A 106 -0.39 0.34 -14.46
N ILE A 107 -1.34 1.20 -14.84
CA ILE A 107 -1.08 2.57 -15.29
C ILE A 107 -0.39 3.35 -14.17
N GLY A 108 -0.95 3.32 -12.96
CA GLY A 108 -0.42 4.03 -11.80
C GLY A 108 1.02 3.65 -11.49
N ILE A 109 1.32 2.34 -11.45
CA ILE A 109 2.68 1.82 -11.26
C ILE A 109 3.62 2.36 -12.35
N ARG A 110 3.21 2.29 -13.61
CA ARG A 110 4.06 2.65 -14.73
C ARG A 110 4.39 4.13 -14.76
N VAL A 111 3.38 4.98 -14.59
CA VAL A 111 3.56 6.44 -14.58
C VAL A 111 4.43 6.86 -13.40
N ALA A 112 4.13 6.36 -12.20
CA ALA A 112 4.82 6.74 -10.99
C ALA A 112 6.25 6.21 -10.88
N SER A 113 6.57 5.09 -11.55
CA SER A 113 7.92 4.50 -11.52
C SER A 113 9.01 5.46 -11.98
N ALA A 114 8.69 6.38 -12.90
CA ALA A 114 9.59 7.43 -13.35
C ALA A 114 9.99 8.43 -12.25
N LEU A 115 9.15 8.59 -11.22
CA LEU A 115 9.33 9.54 -10.12
C LEU A 115 9.72 8.85 -8.79
N ARG A 116 9.97 7.55 -8.80
CA ARG A 116 10.36 6.80 -7.60
C ARG A 116 11.58 7.43 -6.93
N ASN A 117 11.49 7.72 -5.64
CA ASN A 117 12.54 8.34 -4.84
C ASN A 117 12.95 9.77 -5.26
N ILE A 118 12.19 10.41 -6.13
CA ILE A 118 12.40 11.81 -6.50
C ILE A 118 11.60 12.69 -5.53
N PRO A 119 12.23 13.65 -4.83
CA PRO A 119 11.50 14.58 -3.98
C PRO A 119 10.45 15.37 -4.79
N ARG A 120 9.26 15.57 -4.19
CA ARG A 120 8.13 16.26 -4.83
C ARG A 120 8.52 17.54 -5.56
N LYS A 121 9.28 18.41 -4.88
CA LYS A 121 9.74 19.68 -5.49
C LYS A 121 10.51 19.46 -6.78
N THR A 122 11.48 18.54 -6.77
CA THR A 122 12.30 18.21 -7.94
C THR A 122 11.45 17.60 -9.06
N ALA A 123 10.49 16.74 -8.72
CA ALA A 123 9.56 16.13 -9.67
C ALA A 123 8.72 17.20 -10.39
N ILE A 124 8.13 18.13 -9.64
CA ILE A 124 7.32 19.22 -10.20
C ILE A 124 8.15 20.16 -11.07
N GLU A 125 9.37 20.53 -10.64
CA GLU A 125 10.28 21.36 -11.41
C GLU A 125 10.67 20.69 -12.74
N ALA A 126 10.95 19.39 -12.72
CA ALA A 126 11.26 18.61 -13.93
C ALA A 126 10.06 18.56 -14.89
N LEU A 127 8.87 18.26 -14.41
CA LEU A 127 7.63 18.24 -15.19
C LEU A 127 7.34 19.59 -15.85
N LYS A 128 7.44 20.69 -15.09
CA LYS A 128 7.20 22.03 -15.61
C LYS A 128 8.25 22.47 -16.64
N SER A 129 9.53 22.18 -16.39
CA SER A 129 10.61 22.52 -17.32
C SER A 129 10.52 21.74 -18.64
N ALA A 130 10.00 20.53 -18.58
CA ALA A 130 9.73 19.68 -19.74
C ALA A 130 8.44 20.03 -20.50
N SER A 131 7.61 20.94 -20.00
CA SER A 131 6.26 21.21 -20.51
C SER A 131 5.32 19.98 -20.44
N LEU A 132 5.54 19.12 -19.44
CA LEU A 132 4.77 17.89 -19.16
C LEU A 132 3.79 18.07 -17.99
N TRP A 133 3.57 19.28 -17.55
CA TRP A 133 2.63 19.61 -16.48
C TRP A 133 1.30 20.12 -17.04
N PRO A 134 0.16 19.55 -16.66
CA PRO A 134 -0.02 18.31 -15.90
C PRO A 134 0.35 17.07 -16.72
N ILE A 135 0.66 15.94 -16.03
CA ILE A 135 0.83 14.65 -16.71
C ILE A 135 -0.53 14.24 -17.28
N SER A 136 -0.61 14.00 -18.58
CA SER A 136 -1.86 13.75 -19.31
C SER A 136 -1.82 12.54 -20.23
N SER A 137 -0.69 11.81 -20.27
CA SER A 137 -0.57 10.57 -21.05
C SER A 137 0.62 9.73 -20.59
N LEU A 138 0.64 8.45 -20.97
CA LEU A 138 1.81 7.58 -20.76
C LEU A 138 3.08 8.09 -21.44
N ASN A 139 2.96 8.71 -22.61
CA ASN A 139 4.12 9.26 -23.30
C ASN A 139 4.80 10.35 -22.48
N ASN A 140 4.04 11.17 -21.76
CA ASN A 140 4.62 12.17 -20.84
C ASN A 140 5.47 11.53 -19.74
N SER A 141 5.07 10.38 -19.21
CA SER A 141 5.85 9.69 -18.18
C SER A 141 7.17 9.15 -18.71
N PHE A 142 7.23 8.70 -19.97
CA PHE A 142 8.46 8.25 -20.61
C PHE A 142 9.44 9.40 -20.87
N GLU A 143 8.92 10.52 -21.35
CA GLU A 143 9.72 11.70 -21.60
C GLU A 143 10.30 12.26 -20.29
N LEU A 144 9.51 12.28 -19.22
CA LEU A 144 9.96 12.62 -17.88
C LEU A 144 11.05 11.67 -17.37
N ALA A 145 10.85 10.35 -17.50
CA ALA A 145 11.84 9.36 -17.11
C ALA A 145 13.16 9.59 -17.82
N SER A 146 13.12 9.88 -19.14
CA SER A 146 14.29 10.21 -19.93
C SER A 146 15.07 11.40 -19.38
N GLN A 147 14.37 12.47 -18.99
CA GLN A 147 15.01 13.68 -18.48
C GLN A 147 15.57 13.51 -17.06
N VAL A 148 14.82 12.87 -16.18
CA VAL A 148 15.23 12.63 -14.79
C VAL A 148 16.41 11.66 -14.71
N TYR A 149 16.39 10.57 -15.47
CA TYR A 149 17.45 9.57 -15.43
C TYR A 149 18.74 10.04 -16.12
N THR A 150 18.64 10.81 -17.21
CA THR A 150 19.83 11.40 -17.85
C THR A 150 20.52 12.44 -16.95
N SER A 151 19.77 13.21 -16.18
CA SER A 151 20.35 14.16 -15.22
C SER A 151 21.05 13.48 -14.03
N ASN A 152 20.64 12.27 -13.68
CA ASN A 152 21.20 11.49 -12.56
C ASN A 152 22.23 10.42 -12.98
N GLY A 153 22.62 10.36 -14.25
CA GLY A 153 23.68 9.47 -14.74
C GLY A 153 23.26 7.98 -14.84
N THR A 154 21.98 7.69 -14.85
CA THR A 154 21.46 6.31 -15.06
C THR A 154 21.38 6.01 -16.55
N THR A 155 21.76 4.79 -16.93
CA THR A 155 21.97 4.41 -18.34
C THR A 155 20.67 4.38 -19.16
N THR A 156 20.79 4.78 -20.43
CA THR A 156 19.76 4.80 -21.48
C THR A 156 19.04 3.46 -21.68
N ASP A 157 19.70 2.35 -21.36
CA ASP A 157 19.18 0.98 -21.60
C ASP A 157 17.90 0.65 -20.83
N MET A 158 17.77 1.15 -19.58
CA MET A 158 16.53 0.94 -18.80
C MET A 158 15.34 1.74 -19.35
N LEU A 159 15.60 2.88 -19.94
CA LEU A 159 14.62 3.74 -20.60
C LEU A 159 14.08 3.12 -21.88
N GLU A 160 14.98 2.61 -22.72
CA GLU A 160 14.62 1.95 -24.00
C GLU A 160 13.81 0.68 -23.74
N MET A 161 14.17 -0.12 -22.73
CA MET A 161 13.37 -1.27 -22.31
C MET A 161 11.96 -0.88 -21.84
N HIS A 162 11.83 0.26 -21.16
CA HIS A 162 10.54 0.75 -20.67
C HIS A 162 9.65 1.28 -21.80
N GLN A 163 10.23 1.97 -22.78
CA GLN A 163 9.52 2.54 -23.93
C GLN A 163 9.07 1.48 -24.94
N GLN A 164 9.85 0.40 -25.10
CA GLN A 164 9.59 -0.65 -26.11
C GLN A 164 8.73 -1.81 -25.58
N SER A 165 8.44 -1.87 -24.27
CA SER A 165 7.67 -2.98 -23.73
C SER A 165 6.21 -2.92 -24.16
N GLN A 166 5.76 -3.97 -24.85
CA GLN A 166 4.36 -4.20 -25.22
C GLN A 166 3.59 -4.90 -24.08
N CYS A 167 4.00 -4.70 -22.83
CA CYS A 167 3.37 -5.27 -21.65
C CYS A 167 3.58 -4.36 -20.44
N TRP A 168 2.72 -4.49 -19.44
CA TRP A 168 2.95 -3.92 -18.11
C TRP A 168 4.09 -4.68 -17.43
N GLY A 169 5.05 -3.96 -16.87
CA GLY A 169 6.21 -4.56 -16.21
C GLY A 169 5.81 -5.26 -14.90
N ALA A 170 6.52 -6.33 -14.57
CA ALA A 170 6.36 -7.01 -13.29
C ALA A 170 6.62 -6.04 -12.12
N HIS A 171 5.73 -6.05 -11.14
CA HIS A 171 5.87 -5.23 -9.94
C HIS A 171 5.31 -5.96 -8.71
N ARG A 172 5.90 -5.72 -7.53
CA ARG A 172 5.46 -6.35 -6.29
C ARG A 172 3.96 -6.20 -6.02
N ILE A 173 3.38 -5.04 -6.32
CA ILE A 173 1.96 -4.76 -6.07
C ILE A 173 1.08 -5.67 -6.93
N THR A 174 1.35 -5.80 -8.23
CA THR A 174 0.59 -6.68 -9.14
C THR A 174 0.83 -8.15 -8.84
N ASP A 175 2.07 -8.54 -8.51
CA ASP A 175 2.38 -9.92 -8.11
C ASP A 175 1.68 -10.28 -6.80
N HIS A 176 1.57 -9.34 -5.85
CA HIS A 176 0.80 -9.54 -4.63
C HIS A 176 -0.71 -9.66 -4.91
N ALA A 177 -1.24 -8.84 -5.81
CA ALA A 177 -2.65 -8.94 -6.20
C ALA A 177 -2.97 -10.30 -6.82
N LEU A 178 -2.09 -10.82 -7.70
CA LEU A 178 -2.22 -12.17 -8.26
C LEU A 178 -2.09 -13.27 -7.19
N ALA A 179 -1.20 -13.08 -6.21
CA ALA A 179 -1.04 -14.01 -5.11
C ALA A 179 -2.28 -14.07 -4.21
N ALA A 180 -2.82 -12.90 -3.84
CA ALA A 180 -4.04 -12.80 -3.05
C ALA A 180 -5.24 -13.47 -3.75
N LEU A 181 -5.45 -13.14 -5.02
CA LEU A 181 -6.48 -13.74 -5.86
C LEU A 181 -6.34 -15.28 -5.91
N SER A 182 -5.13 -15.76 -6.23
CA SER A 182 -4.86 -17.21 -6.32
C SER A 182 -4.99 -17.93 -4.97
N MET A 183 -4.64 -17.27 -3.86
CA MET A 183 -4.79 -17.83 -2.52
C MET A 183 -6.27 -18.05 -2.19
N VAL A 184 -7.11 -17.04 -2.44
CA VAL A 184 -8.54 -17.13 -2.13
C VAL A 184 -9.25 -18.11 -3.05
N GLU A 185 -8.90 -18.16 -4.35
CA GLU A 185 -9.44 -19.15 -5.28
C GLU A 185 -9.17 -20.61 -4.86
N GLN A 186 -7.98 -20.86 -4.31
CA GLN A 186 -7.56 -22.23 -3.94
C GLN A 186 -7.99 -22.65 -2.55
N ASN A 187 -8.03 -21.72 -1.59
CA ASN A 187 -8.19 -22.02 -0.18
C ASN A 187 -9.43 -21.38 0.44
N GLY A 188 -10.15 -20.53 -0.30
CA GLY A 188 -11.25 -19.72 0.24
C GLY A 188 -10.76 -18.51 1.01
N GLU A 189 -11.71 -17.79 1.62
CA GLU A 189 -11.43 -16.57 2.39
C GLU A 189 -10.96 -16.82 3.82
N GLU A 190 -11.09 -18.04 4.32
CA GLU A 190 -10.71 -18.41 5.69
C GLU A 190 -9.27 -18.91 5.70
N PHE A 191 -8.30 -18.01 5.87
CA PHE A 191 -6.88 -18.35 5.97
C PHE A 191 -6.22 -17.60 7.14
N LEU A 192 -5.17 -18.22 7.68
CA LEU A 192 -4.31 -17.56 8.66
C LEU A 192 -3.22 -16.74 7.96
N PRO A 193 -2.74 -15.63 8.56
CA PRO A 193 -1.62 -14.84 8.02
C PRO A 193 -0.42 -15.70 7.61
N VAL A 194 -0.05 -16.68 8.44
CA VAL A 194 1.06 -17.61 8.16
C VAL A 194 0.82 -18.50 6.94
N GLU A 195 -0.41 -18.83 6.62
CA GLU A 195 -0.76 -19.64 5.44
C GLU A 195 -0.59 -18.83 4.17
N LEU A 196 -1.02 -17.56 4.17
CA LEU A 196 -0.77 -16.63 3.08
C LEU A 196 0.74 -16.40 2.90
N ALA A 197 1.48 -16.19 3.97
CA ALA A 197 2.93 -16.02 3.90
C ALA A 197 3.61 -17.24 3.27
N LYS A 198 3.25 -18.45 3.68
CA LYS A 198 3.77 -19.71 3.08
C LYS A 198 3.37 -19.87 1.62
N PHE A 199 2.14 -19.50 1.27
CA PHE A 199 1.65 -19.52 -0.11
C PHE A 199 2.47 -18.57 -1.01
N CYS A 200 2.68 -17.33 -0.57
CA CYS A 200 3.51 -16.35 -1.28
C CYS A 200 4.96 -16.84 -1.41
N LYS A 201 5.55 -17.37 -0.34
CA LYS A 201 6.91 -17.90 -0.37
C LYS A 201 7.08 -19.04 -1.38
N SER A 202 6.06 -19.88 -1.54
CA SER A 202 6.12 -21.04 -2.43
C SER A 202 5.81 -20.70 -3.89
N ASN A 203 4.96 -19.71 -4.15
CA ASN A 203 4.40 -19.46 -5.47
C ASN A 203 4.65 -18.05 -6.01
N PHE A 204 4.81 -17.05 -5.13
CA PHE A 204 4.89 -15.62 -5.49
C PHE A 204 5.94 -14.89 -4.65
N THR A 205 7.19 -15.31 -4.73
CA THR A 205 8.28 -14.71 -3.92
C THR A 205 8.48 -13.22 -4.17
N SER A 206 8.15 -12.73 -5.37
CA SER A 206 8.19 -11.31 -5.73
C SER A 206 7.09 -10.47 -5.07
N ALA A 207 6.03 -11.11 -4.54
CA ALA A 207 4.99 -10.44 -3.77
C ALA A 207 5.45 -10.05 -2.35
N ILE A 208 6.51 -10.66 -1.85
CA ILE A 208 7.07 -10.40 -0.52
C ILE A 208 7.86 -9.09 -0.54
N PRO A 209 7.68 -8.19 0.45
CA PRO A 209 8.47 -6.97 0.56
C PRO A 209 9.97 -7.26 0.65
N ALA A 210 10.80 -6.37 0.09
CA ALA A 210 12.22 -6.62 -0.08
C ALA A 210 13.08 -6.37 1.17
N ASN A 211 12.54 -5.72 2.22
CA ASN A 211 13.32 -5.44 3.43
C ASN A 211 13.59 -6.73 4.24
N SER A 212 14.68 -6.73 4.99
CA SER A 212 15.13 -7.92 5.71
C SER A 212 14.18 -8.36 6.83
N PHE A 213 13.48 -7.43 7.47
CA PHE A 213 12.51 -7.71 8.52
C PHE A 213 11.26 -8.39 7.95
N ASP A 214 10.71 -7.87 6.86
CA ASP A 214 9.56 -8.47 6.20
C ASP A 214 9.92 -9.87 5.66
N ASN A 215 11.09 -10.03 5.03
CA ASN A 215 11.54 -11.36 4.60
C ASN A 215 11.62 -12.35 5.75
N LEU A 216 12.07 -11.91 6.95
CA LEU A 216 12.08 -12.75 8.14
C LEU A 216 10.66 -13.14 8.56
N LEU A 217 9.75 -12.17 8.65
CA LEU A 217 8.36 -12.38 9.09
C LEU A 217 7.56 -13.19 8.08
N TRP A 218 7.69 -12.90 6.81
CA TRP A 218 7.06 -13.65 5.71
C TRP A 218 7.67 -15.05 5.48
N SER A 219 8.81 -15.36 6.11
CA SER A 219 9.40 -16.71 5.99
C SER A 219 8.52 -17.80 6.60
N GLY A 220 7.70 -17.46 7.60
CA GLY A 220 6.88 -18.41 8.36
C GLY A 220 7.71 -19.43 9.14
N GLU A 221 9.02 -19.19 9.31
CA GLU A 221 9.95 -20.09 9.98
C GLU A 221 10.22 -19.70 11.45
N ASN A 222 9.78 -18.50 11.85
CA ASN A 222 10.09 -17.91 13.15
C ASN A 222 8.81 -17.50 13.88
N ASP A 223 8.00 -18.46 14.32
CA ASP A 223 6.73 -18.25 15.02
C ASP A 223 6.85 -17.43 16.33
N ASN A 224 8.09 -17.16 16.78
CA ASN A 224 8.38 -16.42 18.02
C ASN A 224 8.87 -14.98 17.78
N VAL A 225 8.89 -14.51 16.55
CA VAL A 225 9.32 -13.14 16.21
C VAL A 225 8.08 -12.30 15.91
N PRO A 226 7.68 -11.39 16.81
CA PRO A 226 6.49 -10.60 16.58
C PRO A 226 6.77 -9.47 15.55
N PRO A 227 5.79 -9.06 14.75
CA PRO A 227 5.92 -7.93 13.82
C PRO A 227 6.38 -6.62 14.49
N SER A 228 6.07 -6.45 15.78
CA SER A 228 6.43 -5.27 16.56
C SER A 228 7.94 -5.03 16.72
N ILE A 229 8.80 -6.01 16.38
CA ILE A 229 10.25 -5.80 16.35
C ILE A 229 10.72 -5.04 15.11
N SER A 230 9.91 -5.05 14.04
CA SER A 230 10.29 -4.38 12.80
C SER A 230 10.32 -2.86 13.00
N PRO A 231 11.41 -2.18 12.61
CA PRO A 231 11.42 -0.72 12.53
C PRO A 231 10.35 -0.18 11.56
N TYR A 232 9.96 -1.00 10.59
CA TYR A 232 9.07 -0.67 9.47
C TYR A 232 7.64 -1.19 9.65
N ARG A 233 7.24 -1.54 10.88
CA ARG A 233 5.94 -2.10 11.23
C ARG A 233 4.71 -1.23 10.92
N GLU A 234 4.92 0.03 10.58
CA GLU A 234 3.88 0.95 10.09
C GLU A 234 4.24 1.54 8.71
N ASP A 235 5.01 0.82 7.88
CA ASP A 235 5.32 1.29 6.54
C ASP A 235 4.16 1.08 5.54
N SER A 236 4.28 1.66 4.35
CA SER A 236 3.26 1.62 3.29
C SER A 236 3.27 0.35 2.45
N SER A 237 4.14 -0.60 2.74
CA SER A 237 4.27 -1.80 1.89
C SER A 237 3.02 -2.66 1.87
N ALA A 238 2.32 -2.80 3.00
CA ALA A 238 1.04 -3.48 3.06
C ALA A 238 -0.11 -2.60 2.55
N LEU A 239 -0.10 -1.30 2.85
CA LEU A 239 -1.09 -0.33 2.33
C LEU A 239 -1.16 -0.38 0.80
N SER A 240 -0.03 -0.32 0.12
CA SER A 240 0.05 -0.33 -1.35
C SER A 240 -0.48 -1.62 -2.01
N THR A 241 -0.67 -2.69 -1.24
CA THR A 241 -1.19 -3.98 -1.71
C THR A 241 -2.59 -4.30 -1.18
N SER A 242 -3.23 -3.39 -0.46
CA SER A 242 -4.52 -3.67 0.20
C SER A 242 -5.73 -3.56 -0.72
N VAL A 243 -5.64 -2.83 -1.83
CA VAL A 243 -6.77 -2.63 -2.77
C VAL A 243 -7.34 -3.96 -3.28
N ILE A 244 -6.51 -4.96 -3.57
CA ILE A 244 -6.98 -6.26 -4.07
C ILE A 244 -7.95 -6.94 -3.11
N TRP A 245 -7.77 -6.76 -1.79
CA TRP A 245 -8.67 -7.33 -0.79
C TRP A 245 -10.06 -6.68 -0.84
N GLY A 246 -10.11 -5.37 -1.17
CA GLY A 246 -11.35 -4.67 -1.46
C GLY A 246 -12.03 -5.20 -2.71
N LEU A 247 -11.27 -5.41 -3.80
CA LEU A 247 -11.82 -5.94 -5.05
C LEU A 247 -12.35 -7.37 -4.89
N ILE A 248 -11.66 -8.25 -4.14
CA ILE A 248 -12.11 -9.62 -3.85
C ILE A 248 -13.39 -9.60 -3.01
N ALA A 249 -13.51 -8.66 -2.08
CA ALA A 249 -14.68 -8.50 -1.21
C ALA A 249 -15.58 -7.32 -1.66
N ALA A 250 -15.71 -7.08 -2.96
CA ALA A 250 -16.54 -5.99 -3.49
C ALA A 250 -17.96 -6.01 -2.92
N ASP A 251 -18.47 -4.84 -2.53
CA ASP A 251 -19.73 -4.58 -1.82
C ASP A 251 -19.78 -5.15 -0.38
N ASN A 252 -18.61 -5.54 0.18
CA ASN A 252 -18.52 -5.98 1.57
C ASN A 252 -17.32 -5.34 2.29
N PRO A 253 -17.39 -4.03 2.60
CA PRO A 253 -16.31 -3.29 3.24
C PRO A 253 -15.80 -3.93 4.55
N PRO A 254 -16.65 -4.45 5.47
CA PRO A 254 -16.17 -5.13 6.67
C PRO A 254 -15.31 -6.37 6.35
N ARG A 255 -15.68 -7.14 5.32
CA ARG A 255 -14.92 -8.32 4.90
C ARG A 255 -13.59 -7.93 4.27
N ALA A 256 -13.60 -6.91 3.41
CA ALA A 256 -12.40 -6.35 2.82
C ALA A 256 -11.39 -5.90 3.89
N ALA A 257 -11.86 -5.18 4.91
CA ALA A 257 -11.08 -4.74 6.04
C ALA A 257 -10.42 -5.90 6.80
N GLN A 258 -11.17 -6.99 7.05
CA GLN A 258 -10.65 -8.18 7.71
C GLN A 258 -9.56 -8.89 6.90
N LEU A 259 -9.80 -9.12 5.60
CA LEU A 259 -8.85 -9.77 4.70
C LEU A 259 -7.55 -8.97 4.60
N ALA A 260 -7.65 -7.66 4.43
CA ALA A 260 -6.49 -6.78 4.39
C ALA A 260 -5.72 -6.75 5.72
N THR A 261 -6.43 -6.74 6.86
CA THR A 261 -5.82 -6.81 8.19
C THR A 261 -5.09 -8.13 8.39
N ALA A 262 -5.69 -9.25 7.98
CA ALA A 262 -5.04 -10.58 8.06
C ALA A 262 -3.76 -10.64 7.23
N ASN A 263 -3.78 -10.08 6.03
CA ASN A 263 -2.59 -9.95 5.19
C ASN A 263 -1.51 -9.08 5.85
N ALA A 264 -1.86 -7.88 6.30
CA ALA A 264 -0.91 -6.93 6.87
C ALA A 264 -0.32 -7.43 8.20
N ALA A 265 -1.07 -8.21 8.99
CA ALA A 265 -0.63 -8.76 10.28
C ALA A 265 0.58 -9.70 10.19
N ILE A 266 0.97 -10.13 8.99
CA ILE A 266 2.21 -10.89 8.78
C ILE A 266 3.43 -10.08 9.21
N SER A 267 3.45 -8.77 8.92
CA SER A 267 4.63 -7.92 9.12
C SER A 267 4.35 -6.55 9.74
N HIS A 268 3.09 -6.15 9.87
CA HIS A 268 2.69 -4.82 10.33
C HIS A 268 1.93 -4.85 11.64
N THR A 269 1.84 -3.68 12.29
CA THR A 269 1.08 -3.45 13.52
C THR A 269 0.38 -2.10 13.47
N LYS A 270 -0.60 -1.87 14.35
CA LYS A 270 -1.25 -0.56 14.58
C LYS A 270 -1.66 0.13 13.27
N ASN A 271 -1.15 1.36 13.00
CA ASN A 271 -1.55 2.11 11.80
C ASN A 271 -1.09 1.46 10.49
N GLY A 272 -0.09 0.59 10.49
CA GLY A 272 0.23 -0.27 9.37
C GLY A 272 -0.91 -1.23 9.01
N LEU A 273 -1.67 -1.73 10.01
CA LEU A 273 -2.88 -2.53 9.82
C LEU A 273 -4.09 -1.65 9.48
N TYR A 274 -4.25 -0.55 10.21
CA TYR A 274 -5.44 0.32 10.06
C TYR A 274 -5.51 0.93 8.68
N THR A 275 -4.39 1.39 8.11
CA THR A 275 -4.35 1.92 6.73
C THR A 275 -4.76 0.88 5.70
N CYS A 276 -4.39 -0.40 5.90
CA CYS A 276 -4.81 -1.49 5.02
C CYS A 276 -6.30 -1.78 5.14
N SER A 277 -6.81 -1.83 6.37
CA SER A 277 -8.23 -2.01 6.66
C SER A 277 -9.08 -0.90 6.03
N TRP A 278 -8.66 0.36 6.24
CA TRP A 278 -9.28 1.54 5.67
C TRP A 278 -9.32 1.52 4.13
N LEU A 279 -8.17 1.32 3.48
CA LEU A 279 -8.11 1.38 2.01
C LEU A 279 -8.83 0.21 1.35
N ALA A 280 -8.78 -0.99 1.94
CA ALA A 280 -9.50 -2.14 1.42
C ALA A 280 -11.01 -1.97 1.56
N SER A 281 -11.51 -1.47 2.70
CA SER A 281 -12.93 -1.19 2.88
C SER A 281 -13.43 -0.11 1.91
N LEU A 282 -12.64 0.94 1.69
CA LEU A 282 -12.92 1.97 0.70
C LEU A 282 -12.95 1.39 -0.73
N ALA A 283 -11.97 0.55 -1.08
CA ALA A 283 -11.93 -0.10 -2.39
C ALA A 283 -13.10 -1.07 -2.61
N ALA A 284 -13.62 -1.70 -1.56
CA ALA A 284 -14.81 -2.57 -1.66
C ALA A 284 -16.07 -1.79 -2.03
N SER A 285 -16.19 -0.53 -1.57
CA SER A 285 -17.32 0.35 -1.92
C SER A 285 -17.11 1.15 -3.21
N SER A 286 -15.95 1.02 -3.87
CA SER A 286 -15.60 1.88 -5.02
C SER A 286 -16.54 1.75 -6.22
N CYS A 287 -17.24 0.63 -6.37
CA CYS A 287 -18.23 0.43 -7.46
C CYS A 287 -19.62 1.01 -7.12
N GLU A 288 -19.82 1.57 -5.92
CA GLU A 288 -21.09 2.18 -5.52
C GLU A 288 -21.20 3.64 -5.99
N GLU A 289 -22.44 4.11 -6.19
CA GLU A 289 -22.73 5.53 -6.48
C GLU A 289 -22.62 6.36 -5.19
N MET A 290 -21.40 6.63 -4.76
CA MET A 290 -21.11 7.39 -3.53
C MET A 290 -20.08 8.49 -3.80
N THR A 291 -20.16 9.61 -3.08
CA THR A 291 -19.11 10.63 -3.13
C THR A 291 -17.85 10.14 -2.41
N VAL A 292 -16.67 10.58 -2.85
CA VAL A 292 -15.40 10.18 -2.20
C VAL A 292 -15.38 10.56 -0.72
N PRO A 293 -15.79 11.77 -0.29
CA PRO A 293 -15.85 12.13 1.13
C PRO A 293 -16.74 11.21 1.97
N ASP A 294 -17.91 10.82 1.44
CA ASP A 294 -18.82 9.91 2.14
C ASP A 294 -18.19 8.51 2.26
N MET A 295 -17.57 8.01 1.21
CA MET A 295 -16.90 6.72 1.19
C MET A 295 -15.72 6.67 2.19
N ILE A 296 -14.92 7.73 2.26
CA ILE A 296 -13.85 7.83 3.27
C ILE A 296 -14.46 7.84 4.68
N THR A 297 -15.54 8.60 4.89
CA THR A 297 -16.22 8.67 6.18
C THR A 297 -16.74 7.30 6.62
N GLU A 298 -17.37 6.55 5.72
CA GLU A 298 -17.85 5.20 6.02
C GLU A 298 -16.69 4.22 6.31
N SER A 299 -15.59 4.33 5.57
CA SER A 299 -14.42 3.46 5.75
C SER A 299 -13.71 3.68 7.10
N LEU A 300 -13.87 4.85 7.75
CA LEU A 300 -13.36 5.10 9.11
C LEU A 300 -13.98 4.15 10.17
N ALA A 301 -15.18 3.62 9.91
CA ALA A 301 -15.80 2.64 10.82
C ALA A 301 -15.01 1.33 10.96
N HIS A 302 -14.04 1.07 10.09
CA HIS A 302 -13.23 -0.15 10.07
C HIS A 302 -11.84 0.02 10.71
N ILE A 303 -11.59 1.16 11.35
CA ILE A 303 -10.35 1.44 12.09
C ILE A 303 -10.68 1.97 13.49
N PRO A 304 -9.73 1.93 14.45
CA PRO A 304 -9.96 2.52 15.77
C PRO A 304 -10.22 4.02 15.66
N ALA A 305 -11.36 4.47 16.18
CA ALA A 305 -11.79 5.85 16.07
C ALA A 305 -10.85 6.86 16.76
N ASN A 306 -10.09 6.42 17.77
CA ASN A 306 -9.10 7.25 18.47
C ASN A 306 -7.66 6.86 18.07
N SER A 307 -7.41 6.66 16.76
CA SER A 307 -6.08 6.39 16.22
C SER A 307 -5.49 7.61 15.52
N ARG A 308 -4.16 7.65 15.35
CA ARG A 308 -3.49 8.68 14.55
C ARG A 308 -4.03 8.72 13.12
N LEU A 309 -4.37 7.57 12.54
CA LEU A 309 -4.92 7.50 11.20
C LEU A 309 -6.30 8.14 11.11
N ALA A 310 -7.21 7.85 12.04
CA ALA A 310 -8.53 8.45 12.05
C ALA A 310 -8.45 9.98 12.13
N ASP A 311 -7.64 10.50 13.06
CA ASP A 311 -7.43 11.93 13.27
C ASP A 311 -6.95 12.66 12.00
N VAL A 312 -5.98 12.09 11.27
CA VAL A 312 -5.46 12.72 10.05
C VAL A 312 -6.42 12.60 8.86
N LEU A 313 -7.19 11.52 8.74
CA LEU A 313 -8.18 11.37 7.68
C LEU A 313 -9.38 12.30 7.92
N GLU A 314 -9.83 12.47 9.16
CA GLU A 314 -10.82 13.48 9.54
C GLU A 314 -10.30 14.89 9.22
N SER A 315 -9.03 15.18 9.49
CA SER A 315 -8.41 16.45 9.10
C SER A 315 -8.42 16.67 7.58
N VAL A 316 -8.17 15.65 6.76
CA VAL A 316 -8.26 15.75 5.29
C VAL A 316 -9.68 16.05 4.84
N LEU A 317 -10.69 15.41 5.43
CA LEU A 317 -12.11 15.69 5.17
C LEU A 317 -12.48 17.13 5.56
N GLU A 318 -11.99 17.61 6.70
CA GLU A 318 -12.17 18.99 7.13
C GLU A 318 -11.53 19.98 6.14
N TRP A 319 -10.32 19.73 5.68
CA TRP A 319 -9.66 20.62 4.70
C TRP A 319 -10.47 20.74 3.42
N TYR A 320 -11.04 19.63 2.94
CA TYR A 320 -11.90 19.66 1.76
C TYR A 320 -13.20 20.46 2.03
N SER A 321 -13.83 20.26 3.19
CA SER A 321 -15.05 21.00 3.58
C SER A 321 -14.83 22.52 3.72
N LEU A 322 -13.60 22.93 3.97
CA LEU A 322 -13.17 24.33 4.06
C LEU A 322 -12.66 24.90 2.73
N ASP A 323 -12.93 24.22 1.60
CA ASP A 323 -12.49 24.61 0.24
C ASP A 323 -10.97 24.86 0.13
N ILE A 324 -10.16 24.15 0.90
CA ILE A 324 -8.70 24.17 0.75
C ILE A 324 -8.35 23.55 -0.61
N ASP A 325 -7.48 24.20 -1.38
CA ASP A 325 -7.04 23.67 -2.67
C ASP A 325 -6.09 22.47 -2.54
N LEU A 326 -6.00 21.65 -3.60
CA LEU A 326 -5.18 20.44 -3.65
C LEU A 326 -3.71 20.69 -3.25
N GLU A 327 -3.09 21.74 -3.79
CA GLU A 327 -1.69 22.05 -3.54
C GLU A 327 -1.43 22.37 -2.07
N THR A 328 -2.34 23.13 -1.46
CA THR A 328 -2.30 23.46 -0.02
C THR A 328 -2.55 22.23 0.84
N ALA A 329 -3.48 21.34 0.48
CA ALA A 329 -3.73 20.10 1.20
C ALA A 329 -2.49 19.19 1.20
N VAL A 330 -1.87 18.98 0.03
CA VAL A 330 -0.62 18.22 -0.08
C VAL A 330 0.52 18.88 0.70
N TYR A 331 0.64 20.21 0.63
CA TYR A 331 1.67 20.95 1.37
C TYR A 331 1.55 20.72 2.90
N ARG A 332 0.34 20.68 3.45
CA ARG A 332 0.12 20.37 4.88
C ARG A 332 0.65 18.99 5.28
N VAL A 333 0.53 17.99 4.41
CA VAL A 333 1.13 16.67 4.65
C VAL A 333 2.66 16.77 4.75
N HIS A 334 3.29 17.57 3.85
CA HIS A 334 4.73 17.81 3.87
C HIS A 334 5.21 18.69 5.04
N GLU A 335 4.34 19.46 5.69
CA GLU A 335 4.64 20.14 6.95
C GLU A 335 4.66 19.18 8.15
N LEU A 336 3.78 18.17 8.14
CA LEU A 336 3.69 17.15 9.19
C LEU A 336 4.77 16.05 9.06
N TRP A 337 5.14 15.71 7.81
CA TRP A 337 6.00 14.57 7.49
C TRP A 337 7.12 14.98 6.53
N ASN A 338 8.34 14.50 6.80
CA ASN A 338 9.51 14.82 5.99
C ASN A 338 9.80 13.71 4.96
N GLU A 339 9.44 13.91 3.69
CA GLU A 339 9.71 12.94 2.61
C GLU A 339 11.20 12.65 2.36
N ALA A 340 12.12 13.49 2.84
CA ALA A 340 13.55 13.23 2.75
C ALA A 340 14.03 12.16 3.76
N ASN A 341 13.29 11.97 4.86
CA ASN A 341 13.50 10.87 5.78
C ASN A 341 12.84 9.61 5.21
N ALA A 342 13.61 8.52 5.04
CA ALA A 342 13.10 7.29 4.45
C ALA A 342 11.97 6.64 5.28
N LEU A 343 12.03 6.69 6.62
CA LEU A 343 10.97 6.20 7.49
C LEU A 343 9.68 6.98 7.27
N HIS A 344 9.73 8.31 7.23
CA HIS A 344 8.57 9.15 6.97
C HIS A 344 8.03 8.99 5.55
N ARG A 345 8.92 8.88 4.54
CA ARG A 345 8.50 8.70 3.14
C ARG A 345 7.61 7.48 2.96
N TYR A 346 7.97 6.39 3.59
CA TYR A 346 7.24 5.13 3.48
C TYR A 346 6.31 4.86 4.66
N HIS A 347 6.13 5.78 5.60
CA HIS A 347 5.17 5.59 6.69
C HIS A 347 3.74 5.56 6.17
N SER A 348 2.92 4.63 6.65
CA SER A 348 1.56 4.41 6.13
C SER A 348 0.63 5.61 6.30
N ILE A 349 0.75 6.38 7.38
CA ILE A 349 -0.11 7.54 7.67
C ILE A 349 0.00 8.64 6.60
N PRO A 350 1.18 9.25 6.30
CA PRO A 350 1.25 10.26 5.26
C PRO A 350 0.84 9.73 3.88
N ASN A 351 1.11 8.45 3.60
CA ASN A 351 0.71 7.82 2.35
C ASN A 351 -0.82 7.64 2.26
N ALA A 352 -1.50 7.29 3.35
CA ALA A 352 -2.96 7.27 3.42
C ALA A 352 -3.56 8.68 3.23
N MET A 353 -2.96 9.72 3.84
CA MET A 353 -3.39 11.11 3.61
C MET A 353 -3.27 11.50 2.13
N ILE A 354 -2.18 11.17 1.46
CA ILE A 354 -1.99 11.45 0.03
C ILE A 354 -3.02 10.70 -0.83
N ILE A 355 -3.30 9.44 -0.52
CA ILE A 355 -4.34 8.66 -1.22
C ILE A 355 -5.71 9.32 -1.02
N ALA A 356 -6.08 9.68 0.20
CA ALA A 356 -7.34 10.36 0.49
C ALA A 356 -7.47 11.69 -0.24
N ILE A 357 -6.43 12.53 -0.21
CA ILE A 357 -6.37 13.81 -0.92
C ILE A 357 -6.55 13.60 -2.43
N ALA A 358 -5.79 12.69 -3.03
CA ALA A 358 -5.87 12.43 -4.47
C ALA A 358 -7.26 11.94 -4.90
N LEU A 359 -7.90 11.10 -4.11
CA LEU A 359 -9.25 10.62 -4.36
C LEU A 359 -10.28 11.76 -4.22
N ILE A 360 -10.28 12.49 -3.12
CA ILE A 360 -11.27 13.55 -2.83
C ILE A 360 -11.22 14.66 -3.88
N TRP A 361 -10.04 15.21 -4.14
CA TRP A 361 -9.88 16.35 -5.08
C TRP A 361 -10.00 15.96 -6.56
N SER A 362 -10.01 14.66 -6.87
CA SER A 362 -10.24 14.20 -8.24
C SER A 362 -11.72 14.14 -8.61
N GLY A 363 -12.63 13.95 -7.65
CA GLY A 363 -14.05 13.76 -7.92
C GLY A 363 -14.30 12.60 -8.90
N TRP A 364 -13.58 11.49 -8.72
CA TRP A 364 -13.64 10.29 -9.57
C TRP A 364 -13.07 10.44 -10.99
N GLN A 365 -12.45 11.58 -11.33
CA GLN A 365 -11.83 11.77 -12.65
C GLN A 365 -10.46 11.10 -12.68
N PHE A 366 -10.27 10.09 -13.53
CA PHE A 366 -9.06 9.27 -13.59
C PHE A 366 -7.79 10.09 -13.81
N ASP A 367 -7.78 10.98 -14.82
CA ASP A 367 -6.62 11.81 -15.15
C ASP A 367 -6.22 12.73 -14.00
N THR A 368 -7.22 13.32 -13.31
CA THR A 368 -7.02 14.20 -12.16
C THR A 368 -6.48 13.43 -10.97
N ALA A 369 -7.03 12.25 -10.68
CA ALA A 369 -6.61 11.39 -9.59
C ALA A 369 -5.15 10.91 -9.77
N LEU A 370 -4.83 10.44 -10.98
CA LEU A 370 -3.48 10.02 -11.33
C LEU A 370 -2.49 11.18 -11.17
N HIS A 371 -2.81 12.36 -11.73
CA HIS A 371 -1.96 13.54 -11.63
C HIS A 371 -1.73 13.95 -10.16
N ALA A 372 -2.81 14.01 -9.37
CA ALA A 372 -2.73 14.36 -7.96
C ALA A 372 -1.84 13.38 -7.18
N ALA A 373 -2.03 12.07 -7.35
CA ALA A 373 -1.26 11.05 -6.64
C ALA A 373 0.22 11.07 -7.03
N VAL A 374 0.51 11.09 -8.34
CA VAL A 374 1.90 10.99 -8.84
C VAL A 374 2.75 12.21 -8.55
N THR A 375 2.12 13.37 -8.31
CA THR A 375 2.83 14.63 -8.02
C THR A 375 2.89 14.97 -6.54
N SER A 376 2.36 14.12 -5.66
CA SER A 376 2.29 14.42 -4.22
C SER A 376 3.50 13.96 -3.41
N GLY A 377 4.42 13.16 -3.98
CA GLY A 377 5.62 12.67 -3.27
C GLY A 377 5.37 11.43 -2.41
N PHE A 378 6.21 11.21 -1.41
CA PHE A 378 6.21 10.05 -0.51
C PHE A 378 6.37 8.72 -1.26
N ASP A 379 5.59 7.67 -0.98
CA ASP A 379 5.57 6.42 -1.75
C ASP A 379 4.75 6.61 -3.03
N VAL A 380 5.31 7.39 -3.95
CA VAL A 380 4.62 7.79 -5.18
C VAL A 380 4.09 6.61 -5.98
N VAL A 381 4.81 5.47 -6.00
CA VAL A 381 4.39 4.28 -6.78
C VAL A 381 3.22 3.57 -6.08
N GLY A 382 3.33 3.34 -4.79
CA GLY A 382 2.27 2.71 -4.01
C GLY A 382 0.98 3.54 -4.01
N ASN A 383 1.11 4.83 -3.75
CA ASN A 383 -0.03 5.75 -3.71
C ASN A 383 -0.73 5.85 -5.07
N THR A 384 0.03 6.05 -6.15
CA THR A 384 -0.57 6.19 -7.49
C THR A 384 -1.20 4.88 -7.96
N ALA A 385 -0.59 3.73 -7.68
CA ALA A 385 -1.18 2.43 -7.98
C ALA A 385 -2.53 2.24 -7.26
N ALA A 386 -2.58 2.56 -5.97
CA ALA A 386 -3.79 2.45 -5.16
C ALA A 386 -4.90 3.39 -5.64
N VAL A 387 -4.58 4.67 -5.83
CA VAL A 387 -5.53 5.69 -6.31
C VAL A 387 -6.09 5.32 -7.68
N CYS A 388 -5.23 4.97 -8.64
CA CYS A 388 -5.66 4.61 -9.99
C CYS A 388 -6.47 3.30 -10.01
N ALA A 389 -6.17 2.34 -9.12
CA ALA A 389 -6.96 1.12 -9.00
C ALA A 389 -8.37 1.40 -8.44
N VAL A 390 -8.47 2.23 -7.40
CA VAL A 390 -9.77 2.61 -6.80
C VAL A 390 -10.62 3.42 -7.77
N VAL A 391 -10.03 4.44 -8.43
CA VAL A 391 -10.77 5.25 -9.42
C VAL A 391 -11.11 4.41 -10.66
N GLY A 392 -10.21 3.53 -11.12
CA GLY A 392 -10.48 2.61 -12.21
C GLY A 392 -11.61 1.61 -11.88
N ALA A 393 -11.69 1.15 -10.63
CA ALA A 393 -12.82 0.35 -10.16
C ALA A 393 -14.13 1.13 -10.14
N HIS A 394 -14.09 2.43 -9.83
CA HIS A 394 -15.29 3.28 -9.86
C HIS A 394 -15.76 3.56 -11.28
N CYS A 395 -14.85 4.06 -12.13
CA CYS A 395 -15.20 4.48 -13.49
C CYS A 395 -15.45 3.32 -14.47
N GLY A 396 -14.81 2.16 -14.22
CA GLY A 396 -14.76 1.08 -15.22
C GLY A 396 -13.63 1.30 -16.25
N ARG A 397 -13.38 0.25 -17.04
CA ARG A 397 -12.34 0.24 -18.08
C ARG A 397 -12.67 1.20 -19.23
N GLU A 398 -13.94 1.33 -19.60
CA GLU A 398 -14.37 2.13 -20.76
C GLU A 398 -14.11 3.63 -20.55
N GLU A 399 -14.10 4.13 -19.32
CA GLU A 399 -13.83 5.53 -18.98
C GLU A 399 -12.31 5.85 -18.87
N ILE A 400 -11.43 4.83 -18.85
CA ILE A 400 -9.98 5.06 -18.88
C ILE A 400 -9.56 5.39 -20.31
N GLY A 401 -9.08 6.61 -20.52
CA GLY A 401 -8.74 7.15 -21.83
C GLY A 401 -7.61 6.41 -22.54
N GLU A 402 -7.67 6.34 -23.86
CA GLU A 402 -6.70 5.68 -24.74
C GLU A 402 -5.26 6.24 -24.59
N GLN A 403 -5.11 7.49 -24.13
CA GLN A 403 -3.81 8.11 -23.87
C GLN A 403 -2.99 7.37 -22.78
N TRP A 404 -3.64 6.53 -21.96
CA TRP A 404 -3.02 5.75 -20.90
C TRP A 404 -2.69 4.32 -21.32
N LEU A 405 -3.04 3.90 -22.55
CA LEU A 405 -2.84 2.53 -23.00
C LEU A 405 -1.52 2.34 -23.73
N ILE A 406 -1.01 1.13 -23.65
CA ILE A 406 0.08 0.60 -24.48
C ILE A 406 -0.51 -0.39 -25.50
N SER A 407 0.20 -0.63 -26.61
CA SER A 407 -0.28 -1.54 -27.68
C SER A 407 -0.54 -2.98 -27.21
N GLY A 408 0.08 -3.40 -26.11
CA GLY A 408 -0.13 -4.71 -25.47
C GLY A 408 -0.74 -4.57 -24.08
N TYR A 409 -1.74 -3.72 -23.91
CA TYR A 409 -2.31 -3.37 -22.60
C TYR A 409 -2.92 -4.57 -21.84
N ASP A 410 -3.25 -5.66 -22.52
CA ASP A 410 -3.72 -6.87 -21.87
C ASP A 410 -2.57 -7.76 -21.31
N ASN A 411 -1.33 -7.47 -21.65
CA ASN A 411 -0.20 -8.27 -21.23
C ASN A 411 0.42 -7.71 -19.92
N LEU A 412 0.33 -8.47 -18.84
CA LEU A 412 0.96 -8.18 -17.55
C LEU A 412 2.11 -9.16 -17.30
N SER A 413 3.33 -8.63 -17.18
CA SER A 413 4.48 -9.40 -16.73
C SER A 413 4.36 -9.73 -15.24
N THR A 414 4.78 -10.93 -14.86
CA THR A 414 4.94 -11.31 -13.45
C THR A 414 6.32 -11.91 -13.21
N ALA A 415 6.91 -11.66 -12.07
CA ALA A 415 8.16 -12.27 -11.64
C ALA A 415 7.95 -13.60 -10.91
N SER A 416 6.70 -14.07 -10.83
CA SER A 416 6.31 -15.26 -10.06
C SER A 416 5.49 -16.24 -10.89
N GLY A 417 5.50 -17.50 -10.50
CA GLY A 417 4.68 -18.55 -11.07
C GLY A 417 5.30 -19.27 -12.27
N SER A 418 4.52 -20.13 -12.91
CA SER A 418 4.93 -20.96 -14.06
C SER A 418 4.91 -20.19 -15.39
N SER A 419 4.30 -19.03 -15.43
CA SER A 419 4.21 -18.16 -16.60
C SER A 419 4.72 -16.77 -16.22
N ASN A 420 5.63 -16.22 -17.03
CA ASN A 420 6.11 -14.85 -16.84
C ASN A 420 5.12 -13.79 -17.38
N MET A 421 3.97 -14.21 -17.86
CA MET A 421 2.96 -13.35 -18.47
C MET A 421 1.56 -13.81 -18.11
N VAL A 422 0.71 -12.87 -17.72
CA VAL A 422 -0.72 -13.06 -17.41
C VAL A 422 -1.53 -12.09 -18.26
N SER A 423 -2.72 -12.48 -18.72
CA SER A 423 -3.67 -11.56 -19.31
C SER A 423 -4.30 -10.72 -18.19
N LEU A 424 -4.33 -9.39 -18.38
CA LEU A 424 -4.97 -8.48 -17.43
C LEU A 424 -6.47 -8.70 -17.38
N SER A 425 -7.12 -8.90 -18.55
CA SER A 425 -8.54 -9.23 -18.62
C SER A 425 -8.85 -10.61 -18.00
N ASP A 426 -7.91 -11.59 -18.06
CA ASP A 426 -8.07 -12.84 -17.30
C ASP A 426 -8.02 -12.60 -15.79
N ALA A 427 -7.05 -11.82 -15.30
CA ALA A 427 -6.95 -11.48 -13.87
C ALA A 427 -8.21 -10.75 -13.38
N ALA A 428 -8.73 -9.81 -14.15
CA ALA A 428 -9.98 -9.09 -13.87
C ALA A 428 -11.19 -10.04 -13.88
N GLY A 429 -11.30 -10.90 -14.90
CA GLY A 429 -12.36 -11.91 -15.01
C GLY A 429 -12.34 -12.92 -13.86
N ARG A 430 -11.16 -13.35 -13.41
CA ARG A 430 -10.99 -14.20 -12.23
C ARG A 430 -11.47 -13.47 -10.96
N THR A 431 -11.09 -12.20 -10.79
CA THR A 431 -11.55 -11.39 -9.66
C THR A 431 -13.09 -11.29 -9.66
N TYR A 432 -13.69 -10.96 -10.79
CA TYR A 432 -15.14 -10.93 -10.96
C TYR A 432 -15.80 -12.24 -10.59
N ASN A 433 -15.32 -13.37 -11.15
CA ASN A 433 -15.88 -14.69 -10.91
C ASN A 433 -15.76 -15.11 -9.43
N LEU A 434 -14.66 -14.73 -8.77
CA LEU A 434 -14.47 -14.98 -7.35
C LEU A 434 -15.49 -14.22 -6.51
N VAL A 435 -15.71 -12.92 -6.79
CA VAL A 435 -16.75 -12.11 -6.13
C VAL A 435 -18.13 -12.75 -6.29
N GLN A 436 -18.50 -13.18 -7.49
CA GLN A 436 -19.79 -13.84 -7.73
C GLN A 436 -19.90 -15.16 -6.94
N THR A 437 -18.81 -15.92 -6.87
CA THR A 437 -18.78 -17.19 -6.13
C THR A 437 -18.98 -16.94 -4.63
N LEU A 438 -18.28 -15.96 -4.06
CA LEU A 438 -18.37 -15.62 -2.64
C LEU A 438 -19.77 -15.08 -2.27
N ARG A 439 -20.36 -14.23 -3.11
CA ARG A 439 -21.75 -13.76 -2.93
C ARG A 439 -22.75 -14.92 -2.90
N ASN A 440 -22.61 -15.89 -3.81
CA ASN A 440 -23.50 -17.04 -3.85
C ASN A 440 -23.36 -17.94 -2.61
N TYR A 441 -22.15 -18.15 -2.11
CA TYR A 441 -21.94 -18.93 -0.86
C TYR A 441 -22.56 -18.26 0.35
N ALA A 442 -22.57 -16.96 0.42
CA ALA A 442 -23.14 -16.20 1.52
C ALA A 442 -24.68 -16.24 1.55
N GLN A 443 -25.34 -16.35 0.40
CA GLN A 443 -26.80 -16.50 0.32
C GLN A 443 -27.30 -17.90 0.72
N ILE A 444 -26.42 -18.90 0.80
CA ILE A 444 -26.77 -20.29 1.12
C ILE A 444 -26.58 -20.59 2.62
N ARG A 445 -25.80 -19.81 3.34
CA ARG A 445 -25.59 -19.91 4.79
C ARG A 445 -26.57 -19.03 5.57
#